data_49d4d977e94195f6b5294052040f8f69
#
_entry.id   49d4d977e94195f6b5294052040f8f69
#
_cell.length_a   1.000
_cell.length_b   1.000
_cell.length_c   1.000
_cell.angle_alpha   90.00
_cell.angle_beta   90.00
_cell.angle_gamma   90.00
#
_symmetry.space_group_name_H-M   'P 1'
#
loop_
_entity.id
_entity.type
_entity.pdbx_description
1 polymer ?
#
loop_
_entity_poly.entity_id
_entity_poly.type
_entity_poly.pdbx_seq_one_letter_code
_entity_poly.pdbx_strand_id
1 'polypeptide(L)'
;MYKRQGGTLAIFGLIAGGFQGFLTGPASKRFGEWNVAFFGLICATLVLTGYGFVGSLAGVVALMILHGPEGFVHPLMTSMLTKKVPEDAQGELQGGISAVTNVAMLFGTVFFAWTFGHFMAEGRDWQSPDVAYWLAAGCVLVTTVLFAAVTRGETRGEKT
;
A
#
# COMPACT_ATOMS: atom_id res chain seq x y z
N MET A 1 -25.40 0.72 -17.82
CA MET A 1 -24.31 1.37 -17.08
C MET A 1 -23.29 0.38 -16.50
N TYR A 2 -23.68 -0.70 -15.85
CA TYR A 2 -22.79 -1.68 -15.18
C TYR A 2 -21.75 -2.38 -16.08
N LYS A 3 -22.07 -2.68 -17.35
CA LYS A 3 -21.11 -3.35 -18.27
C LYS A 3 -19.88 -2.51 -18.61
N ARG A 4 -20.00 -1.19 -18.67
CA ARG A 4 -18.85 -0.29 -18.90
C ARG A 4 -17.95 -0.17 -17.66
N GLN A 5 -18.53 -0.14 -16.46
CA GLN A 5 -17.78 -0.10 -15.21
C GLN A 5 -16.97 -1.37 -14.98
N GLY A 6 -17.57 -2.55 -15.23
CA GLY A 6 -16.85 -3.83 -15.12
C GLY A 6 -15.65 -3.94 -16.08
N GLY A 7 -15.81 -3.47 -17.34
CA GLY A 7 -14.72 -3.44 -18.30
C GLY A 7 -13.57 -2.52 -17.88
N THR A 8 -13.90 -1.35 -17.35
CA THR A 8 -12.89 -0.40 -16.85
C THR A 8 -12.12 -0.97 -15.66
N LEU A 9 -12.82 -1.57 -14.69
CA LEU A 9 -12.18 -2.22 -13.53
C LEU A 9 -11.29 -3.40 -13.95
N ALA A 10 -11.74 -4.21 -14.94
CA ALA A 10 -10.93 -5.31 -15.46
C ALA A 10 -9.63 -4.82 -16.13
N ILE A 11 -9.70 -3.76 -16.92
CA ILE A 11 -8.54 -3.13 -17.57
C ILE A 11 -7.60 -2.58 -16.50
N PHE A 12 -8.11 -1.90 -15.48
CA PHE A 12 -7.29 -1.41 -14.37
C PHE A 12 -6.62 -2.55 -13.60
N GLY A 13 -7.33 -3.63 -13.32
CA GLY A 13 -6.77 -4.82 -12.66
C GLY A 13 -5.65 -5.47 -13.47
N LEU A 14 -5.82 -5.57 -14.80
CA LEU A 14 -4.79 -6.09 -15.70
C LEU A 14 -3.57 -5.19 -15.78
N ILE A 15 -3.76 -3.87 -15.84
CA ILE A 15 -2.65 -2.90 -15.84
C ILE A 15 -1.91 -2.97 -14.51
N ALA A 16 -2.61 -2.93 -13.38
CA ALA A 16 -2.00 -3.00 -12.05
C ALA A 16 -1.24 -4.33 -11.84
N GLY A 17 -1.86 -5.46 -12.18
CA GLY A 17 -1.23 -6.78 -12.08
C GLY A 17 -0.04 -6.95 -13.03
N GLY A 18 -0.15 -6.43 -14.26
CA GLY A 18 0.94 -6.39 -15.23
C GLY A 18 2.10 -5.52 -14.74
N PHE A 19 1.81 -4.33 -14.25
CA PHE A 19 2.81 -3.43 -13.67
C PHE A 19 3.56 -4.09 -12.51
N GLN A 20 2.81 -4.71 -11.59
CA GLN A 20 3.37 -5.40 -10.44
C GLN A 20 4.22 -6.62 -10.85
N GLY A 21 3.74 -7.47 -11.75
CA GLY A 21 4.43 -8.69 -12.17
C GLY A 21 5.69 -8.43 -13.00
N PHE A 22 5.64 -7.47 -13.94
CA PHE A 22 6.75 -7.22 -14.87
C PHE A 22 7.80 -6.24 -14.35
N LEU A 23 7.43 -5.29 -13.50
CA LEU A 23 8.34 -4.21 -13.08
C LEU A 23 8.99 -4.47 -11.73
N THR A 24 8.36 -5.25 -10.82
CA THR A 24 8.94 -5.51 -9.49
C THR A 24 10.33 -6.15 -9.59
N GLY A 25 10.48 -7.18 -10.42
CA GLY A 25 11.76 -7.89 -10.58
C GLY A 25 12.89 -7.02 -11.11
N PRO A 26 12.73 -6.37 -12.27
CA PRO A 26 13.75 -5.46 -12.81
C PRO A 26 14.05 -4.26 -11.89
N ALA A 27 13.03 -3.67 -11.26
CA ALA A 27 13.21 -2.55 -10.35
C ALA A 27 14.02 -2.96 -9.11
N SER A 28 13.69 -4.09 -8.49
CA SER A 28 14.41 -4.58 -7.30
C SER A 28 15.85 -4.97 -7.61
N LYS A 29 16.12 -5.55 -8.79
CA LYS A 29 17.49 -5.87 -9.23
C LYS A 29 18.33 -4.62 -9.47
N ARG A 30 17.73 -3.55 -10.00
CA ARG A 30 18.46 -2.32 -10.35
C ARG A 30 18.65 -1.37 -9.17
N PHE A 31 17.64 -1.21 -8.33
CA PHE A 31 17.61 -0.21 -7.27
C PHE A 31 17.70 -0.81 -5.86
N GLY A 32 17.62 -2.15 -5.74
CA GLY A 32 17.56 -2.86 -4.47
C GLY A 32 16.14 -2.93 -3.90
N GLU A 33 15.82 -4.05 -3.23
CA GLU A 33 14.47 -4.30 -2.69
C GLU A 33 14.03 -3.23 -1.69
N TRP A 34 14.95 -2.81 -0.83
CA TRP A 34 14.67 -1.80 0.19
C TRP A 34 14.26 -0.45 -0.42
N ASN A 35 15.04 0.04 -1.39
CA ASN A 35 14.79 1.34 -2.01
C ASN A 35 13.46 1.35 -2.78
N VAL A 36 13.13 0.26 -3.47
CA VAL A 36 11.88 0.14 -4.23
C VAL A 36 10.68 0.05 -3.28
N ALA A 37 10.77 -0.72 -2.18
CA ALA A 37 9.73 -0.80 -1.18
C ALA A 37 9.52 0.56 -0.48
N PHE A 38 10.59 1.23 -0.10
CA PHE A 38 10.54 2.55 0.53
C PHE A 38 9.93 3.61 -0.40
N PHE A 39 10.32 3.61 -1.67
CA PHE A 39 9.71 4.48 -2.69
C PHE A 39 8.22 4.20 -2.85
N GLY A 40 7.80 2.92 -2.87
CA GLY A 40 6.40 2.54 -2.91
C GLY A 40 5.59 3.09 -1.74
N LEU A 41 6.12 3.01 -0.52
CA LEU A 41 5.49 3.56 0.69
C LEU A 41 5.37 5.10 0.65
N ILE A 42 6.39 5.80 0.13
CA ILE A 42 6.32 7.26 -0.07
C ILE A 42 5.23 7.59 -1.09
N CYS A 43 5.19 6.90 -2.23
CA CYS A 43 4.15 7.11 -3.24
C CYS A 43 2.75 6.87 -2.66
N ALA A 44 2.55 5.80 -1.90
CA ALA A 44 1.28 5.51 -1.24
C ALA A 44 0.85 6.62 -0.28
N THR A 45 1.78 7.13 0.55
CA THR A 45 1.50 8.23 1.47
C THR A 45 1.06 9.50 0.72
N LEU A 46 1.79 9.87 -0.34
CA LEU A 46 1.47 11.06 -1.14
C LEU A 46 0.14 10.92 -1.86
N VAL A 47 -0.14 9.75 -2.43
CA VAL A 47 -1.37 9.47 -3.17
C VAL A 47 -2.57 9.48 -2.24
N LEU A 48 -2.51 8.81 -1.09
CA LEU A 48 -3.60 8.80 -0.12
C LEU A 48 -3.88 10.21 0.40
N THR A 49 -2.83 11.01 0.66
CA THR A 49 -2.99 12.43 1.00
C THR A 49 -3.67 13.19 -0.15
N GLY A 50 -3.23 12.95 -1.39
CA GLY A 50 -3.75 13.60 -2.59
C GLY A 50 -5.22 13.29 -2.87
N TYR A 51 -5.69 12.07 -2.58
CA TYR A 51 -7.11 11.72 -2.73
C TYR A 51 -8.03 12.57 -1.84
N GLY A 52 -7.56 13.02 -0.68
CA GLY A 52 -8.32 13.92 0.18
C GLY A 52 -8.42 15.36 -0.32
N PHE A 53 -7.69 15.74 -1.36
CA PHE A 53 -7.70 17.09 -1.94
C PHE A 53 -8.16 17.14 -3.39
N VAL A 54 -8.24 15.99 -4.07
CA VAL A 54 -8.53 15.96 -5.50
C VAL A 54 -10.01 16.20 -5.78
N GLY A 55 -10.32 17.26 -6.55
CA GLY A 55 -11.68 17.61 -6.97
C GLY A 55 -12.01 17.31 -8.43
N SER A 56 -11.11 16.62 -9.17
CA SER A 56 -11.30 16.36 -10.59
C SER A 56 -11.03 14.91 -10.97
N LEU A 57 -11.78 14.40 -11.97
CA LEU A 57 -11.58 13.04 -12.47
C LEU A 57 -10.14 12.83 -13.01
N ALA A 58 -9.60 13.82 -13.71
CA ALA A 58 -8.24 13.78 -14.24
C ALA A 58 -7.21 13.65 -13.09
N GLY A 59 -7.41 14.38 -11.99
CA GLY A 59 -6.59 14.27 -10.81
C GLY A 59 -6.67 12.88 -10.16
N VAL A 60 -7.86 12.30 -10.05
CA VAL A 60 -8.02 10.92 -9.55
C VAL A 60 -7.24 9.94 -10.42
N VAL A 61 -7.36 10.02 -11.75
CA VAL A 61 -6.63 9.13 -12.67
C VAL A 61 -5.12 9.30 -12.54
N ALA A 62 -4.64 10.54 -12.41
CA ALA A 62 -3.21 10.79 -12.20
C ALA A 62 -2.69 10.18 -10.88
N LEU A 63 -3.45 10.32 -9.80
CA LEU A 63 -3.12 9.69 -8.51
C LEU A 63 -3.18 8.17 -8.59
N MET A 64 -4.13 7.58 -9.31
CA MET A 64 -4.18 6.12 -9.53
C MET A 64 -2.94 5.59 -10.24
N ILE A 65 -2.41 6.31 -11.22
CA ILE A 65 -1.16 5.92 -11.89
C ILE A 65 0.02 6.02 -10.91
N LEU A 66 0.10 7.10 -10.13
CA LEU A 66 1.14 7.30 -9.12
C LEU A 66 1.05 6.28 -7.97
N HIS A 67 -0.11 5.65 -7.76
CA HIS A 67 -0.31 4.58 -6.78
C HIS A 67 0.35 3.25 -7.17
N GLY A 68 0.64 3.06 -8.46
CA GLY A 68 1.24 1.81 -8.98
C GLY A 68 2.44 1.27 -8.19
N PRO A 69 3.42 2.09 -7.79
CA PRO A 69 4.59 1.63 -7.03
C PRO A 69 4.29 1.03 -5.65
N GLU A 70 3.17 1.35 -5.02
CA GLU A 70 2.74 0.72 -3.77
C GLU A 70 2.58 -0.79 -3.94
N GLY A 71 2.12 -1.24 -5.10
CA GLY A 71 1.99 -2.67 -5.40
C GLY A 71 3.29 -3.48 -5.26
N PHE A 72 4.45 -2.83 -5.27
CA PHE A 72 5.74 -3.49 -5.06
C PHE A 72 6.05 -3.76 -3.58
N VAL A 73 5.42 -3.06 -2.65
CA VAL A 73 5.77 -3.09 -1.23
C VAL A 73 5.59 -4.48 -0.64
N HIS A 74 4.39 -5.07 -0.78
CA HIS A 74 4.07 -6.35 -0.17
C HIS A 74 4.97 -7.51 -0.67
N PRO A 75 5.16 -7.73 -1.98
CA PRO A 75 6.02 -8.80 -2.47
C PRO A 75 7.49 -8.58 -2.10
N LEU A 76 7.99 -7.35 -2.08
CA LEU A 76 9.36 -7.05 -1.69
C LEU A 76 9.59 -7.25 -0.20
N MET A 77 8.67 -6.82 0.66
CA MET A 77 8.75 -7.09 2.09
C MET A 77 8.73 -8.59 2.39
N THR A 78 7.86 -9.34 1.73
CA THR A 78 7.82 -10.82 1.84
C THR A 78 9.14 -11.43 1.38
N SER A 79 9.72 -11.00 0.26
CA SER A 79 11.03 -11.44 -0.23
C SER A 79 12.14 -11.17 0.79
N MET A 80 12.19 -9.95 1.34
CA MET A 80 13.19 -9.57 2.35
C MET A 80 13.08 -10.41 3.62
N LEU A 81 11.86 -10.72 4.07
CA LEU A 81 11.62 -11.57 5.25
C LEU A 81 11.98 -13.04 4.96
N THR A 82 11.61 -13.56 3.81
CA THR A 82 11.88 -14.95 3.41
C THR A 82 13.39 -15.25 3.37
N LYS A 83 14.21 -14.27 2.97
CA LYS A 83 15.68 -14.41 2.96
C LYS A 83 16.31 -14.51 4.36
N LYS A 84 15.58 -14.15 5.41
CA LYS A 84 16.08 -14.14 6.79
C LYS A 84 15.77 -15.41 7.57
N VAL A 85 14.96 -16.29 7.00
CA VAL A 85 14.55 -17.55 7.63
C VAL A 85 15.07 -18.74 6.82
N PRO A 86 15.43 -19.87 7.47
CA PRO A 86 15.82 -21.08 6.78
C PRO A 86 14.67 -21.66 5.95
N GLU A 87 14.99 -22.49 4.98
CA GLU A 87 14.01 -23.03 4.00
C GLU A 87 12.88 -23.80 4.64
N ASP A 88 13.14 -24.54 5.71
CA ASP A 88 12.17 -25.31 6.46
C ASP A 88 11.18 -24.45 7.28
N ALA A 89 11.55 -23.20 7.62
CA ALA A 89 10.70 -22.24 8.34
C ALA A 89 9.89 -21.31 7.42
N GLN A 90 10.09 -21.35 6.10
CA GLN A 90 9.41 -20.44 5.17
C GLN A 90 7.87 -20.62 5.17
N GLY A 91 7.39 -21.85 5.36
CA GLY A 91 5.96 -22.11 5.48
C GLY A 91 5.33 -21.46 6.72
N GLU A 92 6.01 -21.53 7.86
CA GLU A 92 5.59 -20.88 9.10
C GLU A 92 5.58 -19.36 8.96
N LEU A 93 6.62 -18.79 8.35
CA LEU A 93 6.68 -17.35 8.04
C LEU A 93 5.50 -16.91 7.19
N GLN A 94 5.19 -17.61 6.11
CA GLN A 94 4.06 -17.28 5.23
C GLN A 94 2.71 -17.38 5.96
N GLY A 95 2.55 -18.41 6.79
CA GLY A 95 1.40 -18.54 7.68
C GLY A 95 1.27 -17.36 8.64
N GLY A 96 2.35 -16.93 9.26
CA GLY A 96 2.40 -15.78 10.15
C GLY A 96 2.05 -14.47 9.43
N ILE A 97 2.65 -14.21 8.26
CA ILE A 97 2.34 -13.02 7.44
C ILE A 97 0.85 -13.02 7.08
N SER A 98 0.31 -14.14 6.64
CA SER A 98 -1.11 -14.25 6.27
C SER A 98 -2.03 -14.02 7.46
N ALA A 99 -1.70 -14.57 8.63
CA ALA A 99 -2.49 -14.37 9.85
C ALA A 99 -2.53 -12.90 10.27
N VAL A 100 -1.37 -12.25 10.33
CA VAL A 100 -1.28 -10.81 10.66
C VAL A 100 -2.04 -9.95 9.64
N THR A 101 -1.89 -10.25 8.34
CA THR A 101 -2.59 -9.54 7.28
C THR A 101 -4.11 -9.67 7.42
N ASN A 102 -4.63 -10.88 7.66
CA ASN A 102 -6.06 -11.12 7.81
C ASN A 102 -6.64 -10.40 9.04
N VAL A 103 -5.92 -10.42 10.16
CA VAL A 103 -6.30 -9.67 11.37
C VAL A 103 -6.31 -8.17 11.10
N ALA A 104 -5.27 -7.65 10.45
CA ALA A 104 -5.19 -6.23 10.08
C ALA A 104 -6.31 -5.82 9.12
N MET A 105 -6.66 -6.67 8.14
CA MET A 105 -7.78 -6.43 7.23
C MET A 105 -9.13 -6.39 7.96
N LEU A 106 -9.36 -7.29 8.92
CA LEU A 106 -10.59 -7.31 9.70
C LEU A 106 -10.75 -6.01 10.50
N PHE A 107 -9.73 -5.66 11.30
CA PHE A 107 -9.75 -4.42 12.09
C PHE A 107 -9.80 -3.17 11.20
N GLY A 108 -9.02 -3.13 10.14
CA GLY A 108 -9.00 -2.03 9.19
C GLY A 108 -10.36 -1.79 8.54
N THR A 109 -11.01 -2.85 8.08
CA THR A 109 -12.34 -2.75 7.45
C THR A 109 -13.37 -2.18 8.42
N VAL A 110 -13.43 -2.69 9.65
CA VAL A 110 -14.36 -2.20 10.68
C VAL A 110 -14.05 -0.75 11.05
N PHE A 111 -12.78 -0.43 11.27
CA PHE A 111 -12.34 0.92 11.65
C PHE A 111 -12.67 1.95 10.56
N PHE A 112 -12.35 1.68 9.30
CA PHE A 112 -12.61 2.61 8.21
C PHE A 112 -14.11 2.72 7.87
N ALA A 113 -14.87 1.62 7.98
CA ALA A 113 -16.32 1.68 7.82
C ALA A 113 -16.97 2.52 8.91
N TRP A 114 -16.55 2.38 10.17
CA TRP A 114 -17.01 3.19 11.29
C TRP A 114 -16.61 4.66 11.09
N THR A 115 -15.36 4.95 10.73
CA THR A 115 -14.88 6.31 10.46
C THR A 115 -15.71 6.97 9.38
N PHE A 116 -15.91 6.30 8.25
CA PHE A 116 -16.71 6.83 7.15
C PHE A 116 -18.15 7.10 7.59
N GLY A 117 -18.81 6.13 8.25
CA GLY A 117 -20.15 6.30 8.77
C GLY A 117 -20.26 7.45 9.77
N HIS A 118 -19.24 7.62 10.64
CA HIS A 118 -19.20 8.68 11.62
C HIS A 118 -19.10 10.08 10.99
N PHE A 119 -18.24 10.26 10.00
CA PHE A 119 -18.02 11.56 9.35
C PHE A 119 -19.02 11.87 8.23
N MET A 120 -19.80 10.87 7.78
CA MET A 120 -20.85 11.04 6.78
C MET A 120 -22.27 11.05 7.36
N ALA A 121 -22.43 10.93 8.70
CA ALA A 121 -23.74 10.95 9.35
C ALA A 121 -24.49 12.25 9.09
N GLU A 122 -25.77 12.12 8.73
CA GLU A 122 -26.67 13.26 8.53
C GLU A 122 -26.81 14.10 9.81
N GLY A 123 -26.90 15.43 9.67
CA GLY A 123 -27.08 16.36 10.79
C GLY A 123 -25.79 16.78 11.50
N ARG A 124 -24.61 16.46 10.97
CA ARG A 124 -23.34 17.00 11.47
C ARG A 124 -22.95 18.27 10.72
N ASP A 125 -22.40 19.23 11.46
CA ASP A 125 -21.91 20.51 10.92
C ASP A 125 -20.72 20.34 9.98
N TRP A 126 -20.00 19.21 10.11
CA TRP A 126 -18.84 18.88 9.29
C TRP A 126 -18.95 17.47 8.72
N GLN A 127 -19.33 17.37 7.46
CA GLN A 127 -19.32 16.16 6.67
C GLN A 127 -18.07 16.17 5.77
N SER A 128 -17.15 15.23 5.96
CA SER A 128 -15.96 15.11 5.14
C SER A 128 -15.66 13.65 4.85
N PRO A 129 -15.90 13.18 3.62
CA PRO A 129 -15.53 11.84 3.18
C PRO A 129 -14.00 11.67 3.14
N ASP A 130 -13.26 12.77 3.06
CA ASP A 130 -11.81 12.80 2.86
C ASP A 130 -11.03 12.38 4.10
N VAL A 131 -11.66 12.44 5.28
CA VAL A 131 -11.03 12.04 6.56
C VAL A 131 -10.51 10.62 6.52
N ALA A 132 -11.21 9.70 5.87
CA ALA A 132 -10.77 8.32 5.73
C ALA A 132 -9.43 8.21 4.97
N TYR A 133 -9.25 9.02 3.92
CA TYR A 133 -7.99 9.06 3.16
C TYR A 133 -6.86 9.66 3.97
N TRP A 134 -7.10 10.71 4.75
CA TRP A 134 -6.07 11.32 5.60
C TRP A 134 -5.65 10.40 6.75
N LEU A 135 -6.59 9.67 7.33
CA LEU A 135 -6.27 8.64 8.33
C LEU A 135 -5.44 7.51 7.71
N ALA A 136 -5.81 7.03 6.52
CA ALA A 136 -5.03 6.04 5.79
C ALA A 136 -3.62 6.55 5.47
N ALA A 137 -3.50 7.79 4.98
CA ALA A 137 -2.21 8.43 4.73
C ALA A 137 -1.34 8.50 6.00
N GLY A 138 -1.95 8.85 7.14
CA GLY A 138 -1.28 8.86 8.45
C GLY A 138 -0.77 7.49 8.85
N CYS A 139 -1.57 6.44 8.68
CA CYS A 139 -1.15 5.06 8.97
C CYS A 139 0.02 4.63 8.08
N VAL A 140 -0.04 4.91 6.77
CA VAL A 140 1.04 4.58 5.83
C VAL A 140 2.30 5.41 6.12
N LEU A 141 2.15 6.68 6.50
CA LEU A 141 3.29 7.51 6.92
C LEU A 141 3.99 6.93 8.15
N VAL A 142 3.24 6.53 9.17
CA VAL A 142 3.81 5.85 10.35
C VAL A 142 4.53 4.56 9.93
N THR A 143 3.93 3.75 9.07
CA THR A 143 4.54 2.54 8.52
C THR A 143 5.83 2.87 7.77
N THR A 144 5.85 3.92 6.97
CA THR A 144 7.04 4.37 6.22
C THR A 144 8.18 4.76 7.16
N VAL A 145 7.86 5.50 8.22
CA VAL A 145 8.85 5.90 9.25
C VAL A 145 9.37 4.69 10.01
N LEU A 146 8.49 3.79 10.45
CA LEU A 146 8.88 2.56 11.15
C LEU A 146 9.74 1.66 10.25
N PHE A 147 9.34 1.48 8.98
CA PHE A 147 10.13 0.73 8.01
C PHE A 147 11.53 1.31 7.87
N ALA A 148 11.65 2.61 7.68
CA ALA A 148 12.94 3.29 7.58
C ALA A 148 13.76 3.18 8.87
N ALA A 149 13.16 3.29 10.05
CA ALA A 149 13.85 3.23 11.33
C ALA A 149 14.40 1.84 11.63
N VAL A 150 13.58 0.80 11.39
CA VAL A 150 13.95 -0.60 11.67
C VAL A 150 15.00 -1.11 10.68
N THR A 151 14.88 -0.78 9.40
CA THR A 151 15.71 -1.38 8.34
C THR A 151 16.97 -0.58 8.02
N ARG A 152 17.10 0.68 8.44
CA ARG A 152 18.34 1.48 8.27
C ARG A 152 19.58 0.86 8.90
N GLY A 153 19.42 0.09 9.95
CA GLY A 153 20.53 -0.61 10.62
C GLY A 153 21.12 -1.74 9.76
N GLU A 154 20.28 -2.40 8.97
CA GLU A 154 20.66 -3.57 8.18
C GLU A 154 21.40 -3.20 6.89
N THR A 155 20.99 -2.11 6.21
CA THR A 155 21.67 -1.64 5.00
C THR A 155 23.08 -1.09 5.26
N ARG A 156 23.43 -0.77 6.52
CA ARG A 156 24.79 -0.39 6.92
C ARG A 156 25.69 -1.59 7.20
N GLY A 157 25.16 -2.70 7.70
CA GLY A 157 25.93 -3.90 8.02
C GLY A 157 26.35 -4.72 6.80
N GLU A 158 25.67 -4.57 5.67
CA GLU A 158 25.96 -5.31 4.43
C GLU A 158 27.09 -4.68 3.58
N LYS A 159 27.62 -3.51 4.02
CA LYS A 159 28.70 -2.77 3.32
C LYS A 159 30.06 -2.86 4.02
N THR A 160 30.16 -3.64 5.08
CA THR A 160 31.44 -3.96 5.78
C THR A 160 31.80 -5.40 5.59
#